data_e1f2ba1ddfd2bd4a30cd65ad78ea2b7b
#
_entry.id   e1f2ba1ddfd2bd4a30cd65ad78ea2b7b
#
_cell.length_a   1.000
_cell.length_b   1.000
_cell.length_c   1.000
_cell.angle_alpha   90.00
_cell.angle_beta   90.00
_cell.angle_gamma   90.00
#
_symmetry.space_group_name_H-M   'P 1'
#
loop_
_entity.id
_entity.type
_entity.pdbx_description
1 polymer ?
#
loop_
_entity_poly.entity_id
_entity_poly.type
_entity_poly.pdbx_seq_one_letter_code
_entity_poly.pdbx_strand_id
1 'polypeptide(L)'
;PVCNATIGLQLACHALELTGEIILPAFTFVATPHAVAWERLTPVFADIESDSHTLCPKAVESLINERTSAIIGVHLWGNPCNIELLQDIADDHGLNLIFDAAHAFGCARNGSMVGNFGDCEVFSFHATKFFNTFEGGAIATNDDELAAKIRLMKNFGFAGMDDVIHLGTNAKMPEICAAMGLSMFGCIEQIKTKNRTNYELYKTLLEGTSGIKLFSLDHVEQTNWQYIVVEVEESKFGLSRDELIGRLHLNGIRARRYFFPGCHKM
;
A
#
# COMPACT_ATOMS: atom_id res chain seq x y z
N PRO A 1 -2.64 -11.32 -11.42
CA PRO A 1 -1.71 -11.69 -10.35
C PRO A 1 -0.26 -11.56 -10.78
N VAL A 2 0.61 -11.22 -9.79
CA VAL A 2 2.07 -11.10 -9.92
C VAL A 2 2.75 -11.81 -8.75
N CYS A 3 4.07 -12.02 -8.85
CA CYS A 3 4.84 -12.76 -7.83
C CYS A 3 4.92 -12.03 -6.47
N ASN A 4 4.86 -10.71 -6.43
CA ASN A 4 4.74 -9.87 -5.23
C ASN A 4 4.40 -8.42 -5.60
N ALA A 5 4.02 -7.61 -4.61
CA ALA A 5 3.63 -6.21 -4.82
C ALA A 5 4.80 -5.31 -5.26
N THR A 6 6.02 -5.56 -4.80
CA THR A 6 7.19 -4.75 -5.18
C THR A 6 7.42 -4.81 -6.69
N ILE A 7 7.42 -6.02 -7.26
CA ILE A 7 7.49 -6.21 -8.71
C ILE A 7 6.21 -5.68 -9.40
N GLY A 8 5.06 -5.77 -8.72
CA GLY A 8 3.81 -5.16 -9.22
C GLY A 8 3.92 -3.65 -9.42
N LEU A 9 4.49 -2.93 -8.44
CA LEU A 9 4.74 -1.50 -8.53
C LEU A 9 5.75 -1.15 -9.63
N GLN A 10 6.84 -1.93 -9.76
CA GLN A 10 7.81 -1.75 -10.86
C GLN A 10 7.15 -1.93 -12.22
N LEU A 11 6.37 -3.01 -12.39
CA LEU A 11 5.63 -3.24 -13.64
C LEU A 11 4.62 -2.14 -13.95
N ALA A 12 3.93 -1.61 -12.95
CA ALA A 12 3.01 -0.48 -13.11
C ALA A 12 3.74 0.76 -13.62
N CYS A 13 4.83 1.16 -12.95
CA CYS A 13 5.66 2.29 -13.38
C CYS A 13 6.20 2.10 -14.82
N HIS A 14 6.67 0.89 -15.13
CA HIS A 14 7.22 0.60 -16.46
C HIS A 14 6.14 0.56 -17.55
N ALA A 15 4.98 -0.03 -17.25
CA ALA A 15 3.88 -0.14 -18.20
C ALA A 15 3.23 1.21 -18.54
N LEU A 16 3.19 2.13 -17.57
CA LEU A 16 2.76 3.51 -17.76
C LEU A 16 3.84 4.42 -18.37
N GLU A 17 5.03 3.86 -18.68
CA GLU A 17 6.14 4.58 -19.30
C GLU A 17 6.56 5.84 -18.53
N LEU A 18 6.51 5.75 -17.19
CA LEU A 18 6.82 6.89 -16.32
C LEU A 18 8.27 7.37 -16.48
N THR A 19 8.45 8.65 -16.32
CA THR A 19 9.78 9.32 -16.44
C THR A 19 9.97 10.32 -15.31
N GLY A 20 11.19 10.75 -15.08
CA GLY A 20 11.51 11.87 -14.17
C GLY A 20 11.19 11.58 -12.71
N GLU A 21 10.26 12.34 -12.14
CA GLU A 21 9.96 12.38 -10.71
C GLU A 21 8.59 11.77 -10.38
N ILE A 22 8.56 11.01 -9.30
CA ILE A 22 7.33 10.39 -8.78
C ILE A 22 7.12 10.88 -7.35
N ILE A 23 5.98 11.53 -7.08
CA ILE A 23 5.61 11.99 -5.74
C ILE A 23 4.98 10.84 -4.97
N LEU A 24 5.47 10.59 -3.75
CA LEU A 24 5.01 9.51 -2.88
C LEU A 24 5.24 9.85 -1.40
N PRO A 25 4.55 9.20 -0.44
CA PRO A 25 4.72 9.51 0.96
C PRO A 25 6.08 9.05 1.51
N ALA A 26 6.70 9.86 2.38
CA ALA A 26 7.87 9.44 3.15
C ALA A 26 7.52 8.37 4.21
N PHE A 27 6.27 8.36 4.66
CA PHE A 27 5.72 7.43 5.65
C PHE A 27 5.04 6.24 4.98
N THR A 28 5.85 5.33 4.47
CA THR A 28 5.41 4.08 3.82
C THR A 28 6.44 2.99 4.03
N PHE A 29 6.08 1.76 3.64
CA PHE A 29 7.06 0.67 3.56
C PHE A 29 8.03 0.92 2.41
N VAL A 30 9.28 0.57 2.62
CA VAL A 30 10.40 0.85 1.69
C VAL A 30 10.19 0.29 0.27
N ALA A 31 9.32 -0.70 0.08
CA ALA A 31 9.03 -1.24 -1.25
C ALA A 31 8.48 -0.20 -2.23
N THR A 32 7.67 0.77 -1.74
CA THR A 32 7.10 1.83 -2.57
C THR A 32 8.19 2.69 -3.22
N PRO A 33 9.09 3.38 -2.49
CA PRO A 33 10.15 4.16 -3.11
C PRO A 33 11.21 3.28 -3.81
N HIS A 34 11.46 2.06 -3.35
CA HIS A 34 12.39 1.16 -4.04
C HIS A 34 11.90 0.76 -5.43
N ALA A 35 10.60 0.51 -5.60
CA ALA A 35 10.04 0.20 -6.91
C ALA A 35 10.29 1.36 -7.91
N VAL A 36 10.09 2.60 -7.46
CA VAL A 36 10.38 3.81 -8.24
C VAL A 36 11.87 3.90 -8.59
N ALA A 37 12.75 3.74 -7.59
CA ALA A 37 14.19 3.84 -7.80
C ALA A 37 14.76 2.74 -8.71
N TRP A 38 14.22 1.52 -8.65
CA TRP A 38 14.60 0.41 -9.53
C TRP A 38 14.29 0.69 -11.00
N GLU A 39 13.19 1.41 -11.27
CA GLU A 39 12.83 1.88 -12.63
C GLU A 39 13.60 3.14 -13.04
N ARG A 40 14.65 3.53 -12.28
CA ARG A 40 15.48 4.72 -12.52
C ARG A 40 14.69 6.04 -12.48
N LEU A 41 13.54 6.03 -11.82
CA LEU A 41 12.75 7.21 -11.52
C LEU A 41 13.23 7.83 -10.21
N THR A 42 12.95 9.11 -10.01
CA THR A 42 13.36 9.84 -8.82
C THR A 42 12.18 9.92 -7.84
N PRO A 43 12.22 9.26 -6.66
CA PRO A 43 11.19 9.44 -5.65
C PRO A 43 11.28 10.83 -5.02
N VAL A 44 10.17 11.57 -5.04
CA VAL A 44 9.99 12.86 -4.37
C VAL A 44 9.05 12.64 -3.18
N PHE A 45 9.57 12.89 -1.97
CA PHE A 45 8.83 12.57 -0.76
C PHE A 45 7.93 13.72 -0.34
N ALA A 46 6.64 13.46 -0.29
CA ALA A 46 5.62 14.34 0.27
C ALA A 46 5.25 13.94 1.70
N ASP A 47 4.72 14.89 2.46
CA ASP A 47 4.23 14.65 3.80
C ASP A 47 2.87 13.94 3.79
N ILE A 48 2.47 13.44 4.95
CA ILE A 48 1.20 12.78 5.18
C ILE A 48 0.29 13.65 6.04
N GLU A 49 -1.00 13.35 6.03
CA GLU A 49 -1.94 13.91 6.99
C GLU A 49 -1.83 13.18 8.34
N SER A 50 -1.83 13.96 9.43
CA SER A 50 -1.63 13.43 10.80
C SER A 50 -2.72 12.47 11.25
N ASP A 51 -3.94 12.65 10.76
CA ASP A 51 -5.10 11.88 11.23
C ASP A 51 -5.35 10.63 10.40
N SER A 52 -5.04 10.68 9.11
CA SER A 52 -5.24 9.56 8.19
C SER A 52 -3.98 8.71 7.97
N HIS A 53 -2.81 9.27 8.24
CA HIS A 53 -1.48 8.72 7.89
C HIS A 53 -1.29 8.47 6.39
N THR A 54 -2.20 8.97 5.55
CA THR A 54 -2.11 8.86 4.10
C THR A 54 -1.52 10.12 3.48
N LEU A 55 -1.14 10.05 2.22
CA LEU A 55 -0.51 11.14 1.47
C LEU A 55 -1.36 12.42 1.53
N CYS A 56 -0.76 13.54 1.92
CA CYS A 56 -1.43 14.83 2.01
C CYS A 56 -1.55 15.48 0.61
N PRO A 57 -2.78 15.69 0.08
CA PRO A 57 -2.96 16.28 -1.25
C PRO A 57 -2.30 17.65 -1.42
N LYS A 58 -2.37 18.51 -0.40
CA LYS A 58 -1.71 19.83 -0.44
C LYS A 58 -0.18 19.74 -0.51
N ALA A 59 0.41 18.75 0.16
CA ALA A 59 1.85 18.53 0.08
C ALA A 59 2.24 18.01 -1.31
N VAL A 60 1.42 17.14 -1.92
CA VAL A 60 1.59 16.69 -3.30
C VAL A 60 1.59 17.87 -4.26
N GLU A 61 0.54 18.67 -4.25
CA GLU A 61 0.37 19.82 -5.15
C GLU A 61 1.56 20.79 -5.10
N SER A 62 2.10 21.03 -3.90
CA SER A 62 3.25 21.92 -3.70
C SER A 62 4.58 21.41 -4.28
N LEU A 63 4.67 20.11 -4.59
CA LEU A 63 5.88 19.45 -5.09
C LEU A 63 5.86 19.20 -6.60
N ILE A 64 4.69 19.37 -7.24
CA ILE A 64 4.55 19.16 -8.70
C ILE A 64 5.40 20.16 -9.46
N ASN A 65 6.13 19.66 -10.46
CA ASN A 65 6.94 20.44 -11.37
C ASN A 65 7.01 19.75 -12.74
N GLU A 66 7.69 20.36 -13.72
CA GLU A 66 7.76 19.88 -15.11
C GLU A 66 8.38 18.47 -15.27
N ARG A 67 9.05 17.94 -14.24
CA ARG A 67 9.62 16.59 -14.25
C ARG A 67 8.73 15.57 -13.60
N THR A 68 7.66 15.99 -12.94
CA THR A 68 6.72 15.07 -12.27
C THR A 68 5.91 14.32 -13.31
N SER A 69 5.87 13.00 -13.25
CA SER A 69 5.09 12.17 -14.17
C SER A 69 3.98 11.36 -13.48
N ALA A 70 4.10 11.13 -12.18
CA ALA A 70 3.06 10.40 -11.45
C ALA A 70 3.03 10.72 -9.95
N ILE A 71 1.90 10.35 -9.35
CA ILE A 71 1.68 10.31 -7.90
C ILE A 71 1.48 8.85 -7.50
N ILE A 72 2.16 8.40 -6.43
CA ILE A 72 1.87 7.11 -5.79
C ILE A 72 1.29 7.36 -4.41
N GLY A 73 -0.03 7.18 -4.26
CA GLY A 73 -0.70 7.14 -2.97
C GLY A 73 -0.53 5.78 -2.29
N VAL A 74 -0.56 5.74 -0.96
CA VAL A 74 -0.50 4.48 -0.21
C VAL A 74 -1.74 4.35 0.65
N HIS A 75 -2.55 3.31 0.43
CA HIS A 75 -3.72 2.99 1.26
C HIS A 75 -3.26 2.32 2.56
N LEU A 76 -2.79 3.17 3.47
CA LEU A 76 -2.08 2.71 4.66
C LEU A 76 -3.03 2.14 5.73
N TRP A 77 -2.66 1.05 6.37
CA TRP A 77 -3.43 0.37 7.45
C TRP A 77 -4.78 -0.19 7.01
N GLY A 78 -5.10 -0.17 5.71
CA GLY A 78 -6.45 -0.44 5.21
C GLY A 78 -7.35 0.81 5.24
N ASN A 79 -6.75 1.98 5.40
CA ASN A 79 -7.37 3.29 5.25
C ASN A 79 -7.06 3.85 3.87
N PRO A 80 -8.04 3.97 2.95
CA PRO A 80 -7.81 4.54 1.63
C PRO A 80 -7.37 6.02 1.71
N CYS A 81 -6.50 6.42 0.79
CA CYS A 81 -6.13 7.83 0.60
C CYS A 81 -7.36 8.70 0.33
N ASN A 82 -7.17 10.01 0.35
CA ASN A 82 -8.15 10.93 -0.23
C ASN A 82 -8.08 10.84 -1.76
N ILE A 83 -8.72 9.78 -2.28
CA ILE A 83 -8.62 9.36 -3.68
C ILE A 83 -9.11 10.46 -4.60
N GLU A 84 -10.24 11.08 -4.26
CA GLU A 84 -10.89 12.11 -5.07
C GLU A 84 -9.97 13.31 -5.28
N LEU A 85 -9.40 13.85 -4.21
CA LEU A 85 -8.49 14.99 -4.31
C LEU A 85 -7.17 14.64 -5.01
N LEU A 86 -6.67 13.43 -4.83
CA LEU A 86 -5.45 13.00 -5.55
C LEU A 86 -5.74 12.79 -7.03
N GLN A 87 -6.94 12.31 -7.40
CA GLN A 87 -7.36 12.18 -8.78
C GLN A 87 -7.53 13.55 -9.44
N ASP A 88 -8.22 14.49 -8.77
CA ASP A 88 -8.38 15.85 -9.27
C ASP A 88 -7.01 16.50 -9.55
N ILE A 89 -6.04 16.37 -8.62
CA ILE A 89 -4.68 16.88 -8.81
C ILE A 89 -3.98 16.18 -10.00
N ALA A 90 -4.12 14.87 -10.12
CA ALA A 90 -3.51 14.13 -11.21
C ALA A 90 -4.07 14.56 -12.56
N ASP A 91 -5.40 14.70 -12.65
CA ASP A 91 -6.10 15.13 -13.86
C ASP A 91 -5.74 16.58 -14.26
N ASP A 92 -5.70 17.50 -13.29
CA ASP A 92 -5.37 18.92 -13.52
C ASP A 92 -3.94 19.11 -14.04
N HIS A 93 -3.03 18.22 -13.67
CA HIS A 93 -1.62 18.29 -14.07
C HIS A 93 -1.20 17.26 -15.13
N GLY A 94 -2.13 16.41 -15.60
CA GLY A 94 -1.85 15.36 -16.58
C GLY A 94 -0.87 14.30 -16.07
N LEU A 95 -0.97 13.95 -14.79
CA LEU A 95 -0.10 12.98 -14.10
C LEU A 95 -0.80 11.61 -14.00
N ASN A 96 -0.01 10.54 -14.01
CA ASN A 96 -0.53 9.24 -13.67
C ASN A 96 -0.77 9.13 -12.15
N LEU A 97 -1.80 8.35 -11.76
CA LEU A 97 -2.11 8.07 -10.37
C LEU A 97 -2.09 6.57 -10.09
N ILE A 98 -1.16 6.13 -9.26
CA ILE A 98 -1.02 4.74 -8.83
C ILE A 98 -1.31 4.66 -7.33
N PHE A 99 -1.96 3.59 -6.88
CA PHE A 99 -2.08 3.33 -5.45
C PHE A 99 -1.33 2.05 -5.05
N ASP A 100 -0.45 2.18 -4.05
CA ASP A 100 0.05 1.04 -3.29
C ASP A 100 -1.03 0.61 -2.30
N ALA A 101 -1.77 -0.41 -2.68
CA ALA A 101 -2.86 -1.00 -1.92
C ALA A 101 -2.43 -2.24 -1.11
N ALA A 102 -1.12 -2.37 -0.80
CA ALA A 102 -0.57 -3.53 -0.10
C ALA A 102 -1.22 -3.82 1.27
N HIS A 103 -1.90 -2.85 1.86
CA HIS A 103 -2.63 -2.98 3.13
C HIS A 103 -4.16 -2.99 2.96
N ALA A 104 -4.68 -2.81 1.76
CA ALA A 104 -6.08 -2.44 1.56
C ALA A 104 -6.91 -3.46 0.75
N PHE A 105 -6.43 -4.69 0.58
CA PHE A 105 -7.26 -5.74 -0.02
C PHE A 105 -8.54 -5.94 0.80
N GLY A 106 -9.69 -5.94 0.13
CA GLY A 106 -11.00 -6.06 0.78
C GLY A 106 -11.48 -4.81 1.52
N CYS A 107 -10.84 -3.65 1.29
CA CYS A 107 -11.30 -2.35 1.78
C CYS A 107 -12.15 -1.64 0.71
N ALA A 108 -12.95 -0.65 1.14
CA ALA A 108 -13.78 0.15 0.24
C ALA A 108 -13.80 1.63 0.65
N ARG A 109 -14.09 2.50 -0.33
CA ARG A 109 -14.32 3.92 -0.16
C ARG A 109 -15.45 4.36 -1.07
N ASN A 110 -16.40 5.14 -0.53
CA ASN A 110 -17.53 5.71 -1.26
C ASN A 110 -18.31 4.67 -2.10
N GLY A 111 -18.58 3.50 -1.53
CA GLY A 111 -19.32 2.40 -2.17
C GLY A 111 -18.51 1.60 -3.20
N SER A 112 -17.23 1.95 -3.44
CA SER A 112 -16.36 1.26 -4.41
C SER A 112 -15.24 0.53 -3.70
N MET A 113 -14.98 -0.70 -4.12
CA MET A 113 -13.87 -1.50 -3.59
C MET A 113 -12.53 -0.90 -4.05
N VAL A 114 -11.55 -0.88 -3.15
CA VAL A 114 -10.14 -0.66 -3.50
C VAL A 114 -9.75 -1.70 -4.57
N GLY A 115 -9.13 -1.23 -5.64
CA GLY A 115 -8.90 -1.97 -6.89
C GLY A 115 -9.58 -1.34 -8.11
N ASN A 116 -10.34 -0.23 -7.91
CA ASN A 116 -11.07 0.48 -8.96
C ASN A 116 -10.61 1.94 -9.16
N PHE A 117 -9.51 2.35 -8.52
CA PHE A 117 -9.10 3.74 -8.48
C PHE A 117 -7.76 3.99 -9.18
N GLY A 118 -7.56 5.25 -9.64
CA GLY A 118 -6.38 5.67 -10.37
C GLY A 118 -6.17 4.88 -11.68
N ASP A 119 -4.99 4.99 -12.26
CA ASP A 119 -4.61 4.17 -13.41
C ASP A 119 -4.47 2.69 -13.04
N CYS A 120 -3.92 2.43 -11.85
CA CYS A 120 -3.88 1.08 -11.28
C CYS A 120 -3.62 1.07 -9.77
N GLU A 121 -3.97 -0.03 -9.15
CA GLU A 121 -3.73 -0.31 -7.73
C GLU A 121 -2.97 -1.63 -7.57
N VAL A 122 -1.99 -1.65 -6.66
CA VAL A 122 -1.11 -2.80 -6.47
C VAL A 122 -1.30 -3.41 -5.09
N PHE A 123 -1.74 -4.66 -5.05
CA PHE A 123 -1.98 -5.44 -3.84
C PHE A 123 -0.83 -6.34 -3.49
N SER A 124 -0.61 -6.53 -2.18
CA SER A 124 0.32 -7.52 -1.64
C SER A 124 -0.42 -8.70 -1.03
N PHE A 125 0.00 -9.89 -1.41
CA PHE A 125 -0.46 -11.16 -0.83
C PHE A 125 0.70 -11.91 -0.15
N HIS A 126 1.67 -11.15 0.37
CA HIS A 126 2.76 -11.68 1.20
C HIS A 126 2.19 -12.38 2.44
N ALA A 127 2.91 -13.35 3.00
CA ALA A 127 2.49 -14.18 4.13
C ALA A 127 2.03 -13.41 5.39
N THR A 128 2.44 -12.15 5.54
CA THR A 128 2.02 -11.30 6.67
C THR A 128 0.68 -10.59 6.44
N LYS A 129 0.10 -10.68 5.23
CA LYS A 129 -1.19 -10.04 4.93
C LYS A 129 -2.35 -10.93 5.38
N PHE A 130 -3.49 -10.31 5.72
CA PHE A 130 -4.66 -11.06 6.17
C PHE A 130 -5.20 -12.00 5.09
N PHE A 131 -5.16 -11.58 3.84
CA PHE A 131 -5.30 -12.43 2.67
C PHE A 131 -3.90 -12.63 2.07
N ASN A 132 -3.43 -13.85 2.05
CA ASN A 132 -2.09 -14.15 1.60
C ASN A 132 -2.02 -15.41 0.73
N THR A 133 -0.98 -15.46 -0.07
CA THR A 133 -0.67 -16.57 -0.97
C THR A 133 0.73 -17.13 -0.70
N PHE A 134 1.21 -17.07 0.57
CA PHE A 134 2.62 -17.19 0.97
C PHE A 134 3.43 -16.02 0.40
N GLU A 135 3.62 -15.97 -0.91
CA GLU A 135 4.12 -14.86 -1.69
C GLU A 135 3.16 -14.57 -2.85
N GLY A 136 2.94 -13.30 -3.14
CA GLY A 136 2.07 -12.90 -4.24
C GLY A 136 1.68 -11.42 -4.20
N GLY A 137 1.01 -11.03 -5.26
CA GLY A 137 0.39 -9.72 -5.41
C GLY A 137 -0.56 -9.70 -6.60
N ALA A 138 -1.19 -8.57 -6.79
CA ALA A 138 -2.00 -8.31 -7.97
C ALA A 138 -1.89 -6.84 -8.36
N ILE A 139 -2.07 -6.57 -9.66
CA ILE A 139 -2.31 -5.23 -10.18
C ILE A 139 -3.76 -5.23 -10.65
N ALA A 140 -4.55 -4.28 -10.19
CA ALA A 140 -5.91 -4.02 -10.64
C ALA A 140 -5.93 -2.71 -11.43
N THR A 141 -6.64 -2.70 -12.55
CA THR A 141 -6.85 -1.52 -13.40
C THR A 141 -8.15 -1.67 -14.15
N ASN A 142 -8.78 -0.56 -14.47
CA ASN A 142 -9.96 -0.48 -15.36
C ASN A 142 -9.57 -0.20 -16.82
N ASP A 143 -8.28 -0.04 -17.09
CA ASP A 143 -7.74 0.13 -18.45
C ASP A 143 -7.37 -1.24 -19.03
N ASP A 144 -8.11 -1.65 -20.08
CA ASP A 144 -7.90 -2.93 -20.76
C ASP A 144 -6.56 -2.99 -21.50
N GLU A 145 -6.07 -1.87 -22.05
CA GLU A 145 -4.78 -1.78 -22.76
C GLU A 145 -3.63 -1.92 -21.78
N LEU A 146 -3.68 -1.21 -20.65
CA LEU A 146 -2.71 -1.34 -19.56
C LEU A 146 -2.71 -2.76 -19.00
N ALA A 147 -3.89 -3.35 -18.80
CA ALA A 147 -4.01 -4.72 -18.32
C ALA A 147 -3.39 -5.73 -19.30
N ALA A 148 -3.62 -5.56 -20.60
CA ALA A 148 -3.03 -6.42 -21.64
C ALA A 148 -1.51 -6.27 -21.67
N LYS A 149 -0.99 -5.03 -21.65
CA LYS A 149 0.44 -4.72 -21.62
C LYS A 149 1.13 -5.38 -20.41
N ILE A 150 0.58 -5.21 -19.22
CA ILE A 150 1.12 -5.82 -17.98
C ILE A 150 1.09 -7.35 -18.04
N ARG A 151 0.04 -7.97 -18.64
CA ARG A 151 -0.03 -9.44 -18.80
C ARG A 151 1.11 -9.98 -19.65
N LEU A 152 1.53 -9.26 -20.68
CA LEU A 152 2.69 -9.64 -21.48
C LEU A 152 4.00 -9.37 -20.73
N MET A 153 4.15 -8.19 -20.14
CA MET A 153 5.38 -7.78 -19.45
C MET A 153 5.72 -8.68 -18.26
N LYS A 154 4.74 -9.13 -17.47
CA LYS A 154 4.98 -10.07 -16.37
C LYS A 154 5.47 -11.46 -16.84
N ASN A 155 5.39 -11.73 -18.13
CA ASN A 155 5.89 -12.95 -18.78
C ASN A 155 6.89 -12.60 -19.90
N PHE A 156 7.93 -11.84 -19.56
CA PHE A 156 9.03 -11.47 -20.46
C PHE A 156 8.63 -10.66 -21.70
N GLY A 157 7.40 -10.16 -21.79
CA GLY A 157 6.90 -9.41 -22.95
C GLY A 157 6.50 -10.29 -24.15
N PHE A 158 6.33 -11.58 -23.95
CA PHE A 158 5.94 -12.51 -25.01
C PHE A 158 4.49 -12.28 -25.47
N ALA A 159 4.31 -11.95 -26.75
CA ALA A 159 3.02 -11.94 -27.46
C ALA A 159 2.76 -13.26 -28.18
N GLY A 160 3.79 -14.08 -28.41
CA GLY A 160 3.76 -15.40 -29.04
C GLY A 160 4.97 -16.20 -28.63
N MET A 161 5.19 -17.36 -29.27
CA MET A 161 6.30 -18.25 -28.91
C MET A 161 7.68 -17.62 -29.15
N ASP A 162 7.82 -16.86 -30.23
CA ASP A 162 9.08 -16.22 -30.64
C ASP A 162 8.94 -14.70 -30.83
N ASP A 163 7.87 -14.11 -30.29
CA ASP A 163 7.55 -12.70 -30.48
C ASP A 163 7.55 -11.96 -29.14
N VAL A 164 8.58 -11.13 -28.91
CA VAL A 164 8.75 -10.31 -27.71
C VAL A 164 8.53 -8.86 -28.09
N ILE A 165 7.38 -8.29 -27.67
CA ILE A 165 6.98 -6.93 -28.06
C ILE A 165 7.13 -5.88 -26.95
N HIS A 166 7.39 -6.32 -25.73
CA HIS A 166 7.64 -5.44 -24.57
C HIS A 166 8.88 -5.90 -23.79
N LEU A 167 9.58 -4.96 -23.19
CA LEU A 167 10.53 -5.27 -22.14
C LEU A 167 9.76 -5.81 -20.92
N GLY A 168 10.06 -7.03 -20.50
CA GLY A 168 9.34 -7.69 -19.41
C GLY A 168 10.27 -8.45 -18.47
N THR A 169 9.68 -9.10 -17.49
CA THR A 169 10.41 -9.92 -16.50
C THR A 169 9.60 -11.15 -16.11
N ASN A 170 10.19 -12.04 -15.32
CA ASN A 170 9.45 -13.17 -14.74
C ASN A 170 8.74 -12.74 -13.45
N ALA A 171 7.57 -12.15 -13.59
CA ALA A 171 6.75 -11.69 -12.48
C ALA A 171 5.48 -12.53 -12.26
N LYS A 172 5.43 -13.71 -12.82
CA LYS A 172 4.27 -14.60 -12.67
C LYS A 172 4.12 -15.10 -11.24
N MET A 173 2.89 -15.14 -10.75
CA MET A 173 2.56 -15.83 -9.50
C MET A 173 2.76 -17.34 -9.69
N PRO A 174 3.49 -18.05 -8.80
CA PRO A 174 3.57 -19.51 -8.84
C PRO A 174 2.21 -20.16 -8.60
N GLU A 175 1.96 -21.32 -9.24
CA GLU A 175 0.67 -22.02 -9.13
C GLU A 175 0.32 -22.42 -7.69
N ILE A 176 1.30 -22.83 -6.90
CA ILE A 176 1.07 -23.14 -5.47
C ILE A 176 0.57 -21.92 -4.69
N CYS A 177 1.09 -20.73 -5.00
CA CYS A 177 0.63 -19.48 -4.41
C CYS A 177 -0.80 -19.15 -4.86
N ALA A 178 -1.12 -19.37 -6.13
CA ALA A 178 -2.47 -19.18 -6.65
C ALA A 178 -3.47 -20.16 -5.99
N ALA A 179 -3.10 -21.42 -5.82
CA ALA A 179 -3.91 -22.43 -5.11
C ALA A 179 -4.16 -22.04 -3.65
N MET A 180 -3.14 -21.51 -2.95
CA MET A 180 -3.30 -20.97 -1.59
C MET A 180 -4.29 -19.81 -1.57
N GLY A 181 -4.18 -18.88 -2.53
CA GLY A 181 -5.11 -17.76 -2.66
C GLY A 181 -6.56 -18.21 -2.86
N LEU A 182 -6.80 -19.19 -3.72
CA LEU A 182 -8.14 -19.76 -3.94
C LEU A 182 -8.70 -20.37 -2.64
N SER A 183 -7.88 -21.05 -1.85
CA SER A 183 -8.28 -21.58 -0.54
C SER A 183 -8.60 -20.48 0.45
N MET A 184 -7.84 -19.37 0.45
CA MET A 184 -8.05 -18.23 1.35
C MET A 184 -9.35 -17.49 1.10
N PHE A 185 -9.89 -17.48 -0.12
CA PHE A 185 -11.17 -16.82 -0.41
C PHE A 185 -12.31 -17.34 0.48
N GLY A 186 -12.34 -18.63 0.79
CA GLY A 186 -13.32 -19.22 1.70
C GLY A 186 -13.21 -18.77 3.16
N CYS A 187 -12.10 -18.15 3.55
CA CYS A 187 -11.81 -17.76 4.92
C CYS A 187 -11.85 -16.24 5.16
N ILE A 188 -11.97 -15.42 4.11
CA ILE A 188 -11.84 -13.95 4.20
C ILE A 188 -12.73 -13.35 5.28
N GLU A 189 -14.01 -13.63 5.27
CA GLU A 189 -14.96 -13.03 6.22
C GLU A 189 -14.70 -13.50 7.66
N GLN A 190 -14.28 -14.74 7.84
CA GLN A 190 -13.90 -15.25 9.16
C GLN A 190 -12.67 -14.50 9.70
N ILE A 191 -11.67 -14.28 8.86
CA ILE A 191 -10.44 -13.57 9.25
C ILE A 191 -10.74 -12.09 9.53
N LYS A 192 -11.53 -11.42 8.68
CA LYS A 192 -11.97 -10.04 8.90
C LYS A 192 -12.72 -9.87 10.21
N THR A 193 -13.65 -10.79 10.50
CA THR A 193 -14.40 -10.80 11.77
C THR A 193 -13.45 -10.95 12.95
N LYS A 194 -12.48 -11.86 12.88
CA LYS A 194 -11.47 -12.03 13.94
C LYS A 194 -10.60 -10.79 14.12
N ASN A 195 -10.15 -10.18 13.03
CA ASN A 195 -9.37 -8.95 13.06
C ASN A 195 -10.16 -7.81 13.72
N ARG A 196 -11.42 -7.64 13.32
CA ARG A 196 -12.33 -6.64 13.90
C ARG A 196 -12.51 -6.86 15.40
N THR A 197 -12.76 -8.09 15.84
CA THR A 197 -12.88 -8.44 17.26
C THR A 197 -11.62 -8.05 18.04
N ASN A 198 -10.45 -8.32 17.47
CA ASN A 198 -9.18 -7.92 18.08
C ASN A 198 -9.05 -6.40 18.17
N TYR A 199 -9.38 -5.68 17.10
CA TYR A 199 -9.32 -4.21 17.07
C TYR A 199 -10.24 -3.59 18.14
N GLU A 200 -11.48 -4.04 18.24
CA GLU A 200 -12.44 -3.56 19.24
C GLU A 200 -11.97 -3.86 20.69
N LEU A 201 -11.32 -5.01 20.89
CA LEU A 201 -10.73 -5.32 22.19
C LEU A 201 -9.59 -4.35 22.53
N TYR A 202 -8.66 -4.07 21.59
CA TYR A 202 -7.62 -3.06 21.80
C TYR A 202 -8.21 -1.68 22.06
N LYS A 203 -9.25 -1.28 21.31
CA LYS A 203 -9.94 -0.01 21.50
C LYS A 203 -10.47 0.13 22.93
N THR A 204 -11.15 -0.89 23.43
CA THR A 204 -11.68 -0.92 24.80
C THR A 204 -10.57 -0.92 25.86
N LEU A 205 -9.51 -1.72 25.68
CA LEU A 205 -8.45 -1.85 26.67
C LEU A 205 -7.52 -0.63 26.74
N LEU A 206 -7.36 0.10 25.65
CA LEU A 206 -6.51 1.30 25.59
C LEU A 206 -7.28 2.58 25.88
N GLU A 207 -8.61 2.52 25.99
CA GLU A 207 -9.45 3.68 26.31
C GLU A 207 -9.01 4.34 27.63
N GLY A 208 -8.86 5.67 27.61
CA GLY A 208 -8.42 6.44 28.78
C GLY A 208 -6.93 6.31 29.13
N THR A 209 -6.13 5.53 28.40
CA THR A 209 -4.69 5.45 28.63
C THR A 209 -4.01 6.73 28.16
N SER A 210 -3.53 7.56 29.11
CA SER A 210 -2.90 8.84 28.79
C SER A 210 -1.67 8.65 27.88
N GLY A 211 -1.57 9.45 26.82
CA GLY A 211 -0.44 9.43 25.88
C GLY A 211 -0.40 8.25 24.91
N ILE A 212 -1.44 7.42 24.92
CA ILE A 212 -1.64 6.35 23.92
C ILE A 212 -2.87 6.66 23.09
N LYS A 213 -2.73 6.70 21.77
CA LYS A 213 -3.84 6.88 20.83
C LYS A 213 -3.86 5.69 19.86
N LEU A 214 -4.94 4.92 19.88
CA LEU A 214 -5.19 3.91 18.86
C LEU A 214 -5.63 4.62 17.57
N PHE A 215 -4.98 4.27 16.46
CA PHE A 215 -5.39 4.77 15.14
C PHE A 215 -6.80 4.31 14.81
N SER A 216 -7.70 5.27 14.57
CA SER A 216 -9.12 4.96 14.31
C SER A 216 -9.35 4.59 12.84
N LEU A 217 -10.09 3.50 12.66
CA LEU A 217 -10.63 3.07 11.36
C LEU A 217 -12.16 3.22 11.31
N ASP A 218 -12.76 3.88 12.30
CA ASP A 218 -14.22 4.02 12.42
C ASP A 218 -14.83 4.85 11.26
N HIS A 219 -14.02 5.69 10.62
CA HIS A 219 -14.42 6.51 9.46
C HIS A 219 -14.30 5.76 8.12
N VAL A 220 -13.70 4.57 8.11
CA VAL A 220 -13.51 3.77 6.89
C VAL A 220 -14.76 2.92 6.68
N GLU A 221 -15.43 3.09 5.54
CA GLU A 221 -16.67 2.40 5.20
C GLU A 221 -16.54 0.87 5.30
N GLN A 222 -15.47 0.33 4.73
CA GLN A 222 -15.11 -1.07 4.82
C GLN A 222 -13.61 -1.23 4.90
N THR A 223 -13.11 -1.91 5.94
CA THR A 223 -11.69 -2.21 6.13
C THR A 223 -11.47 -3.68 6.50
N ASN A 224 -10.24 -4.13 6.41
CA ASN A 224 -9.84 -5.50 6.73
C ASN A 224 -9.36 -5.67 8.18
N TRP A 225 -9.24 -4.60 8.96
CA TRP A 225 -8.84 -4.58 10.37
C TRP A 225 -7.50 -5.28 10.67
N GLN A 226 -6.64 -5.40 9.67
CA GLN A 226 -5.39 -6.16 9.83
C GLN A 226 -4.43 -5.50 10.82
N TYR A 227 -4.39 -4.18 10.89
CA TYR A 227 -3.40 -3.44 11.65
C TYR A 227 -3.97 -2.86 12.94
N ILE A 228 -3.25 -3.09 14.03
CA ILE A 228 -3.44 -2.39 15.31
C ILE A 228 -2.29 -1.38 15.40
N VAL A 229 -2.59 -0.12 15.17
CA VAL A 229 -1.59 0.97 15.15
C VAL A 229 -1.81 1.88 16.35
N VAL A 230 -0.73 2.16 17.07
CA VAL A 230 -0.75 2.97 18.28
C VAL A 230 0.24 4.11 18.14
N GLU A 231 -0.21 5.32 18.36
CA GLU A 231 0.62 6.50 18.51
C GLU A 231 0.99 6.69 20.00
N VAL A 232 2.23 7.06 20.26
CA VAL A 232 2.76 7.25 21.63
C VAL A 232 3.19 8.70 21.78
N GLU A 233 2.53 9.42 22.70
CA GLU A 233 2.94 10.73 23.14
C GLU A 233 3.76 10.58 24.44
N GLU A 234 5.09 10.57 24.32
CA GLU A 234 6.03 10.30 25.39
C GLU A 234 5.80 11.17 26.63
N SER A 235 5.53 12.48 26.42
CA SER A 235 5.32 13.44 27.50
C SER A 235 4.11 13.11 28.39
N LYS A 236 3.10 12.42 27.85
CA LYS A 236 1.90 12.01 28.60
C LYS A 236 1.96 10.56 29.06
N PHE A 237 2.56 9.68 28.25
CA PHE A 237 2.64 8.26 28.56
C PHE A 237 3.78 7.92 29.54
N GLY A 238 4.85 8.73 29.54
CA GLY A 238 6.00 8.54 30.40
C GLY A 238 7.03 7.52 29.89
N LEU A 239 6.83 6.97 28.68
CA LEU A 239 7.79 6.13 27.97
C LEU A 239 7.85 6.56 26.52
N SER A 240 9.04 6.54 25.95
CA SER A 240 9.21 6.68 24.50
C SER A 240 8.63 5.46 23.77
N ARG A 241 8.31 5.64 22.49
CA ARG A 241 7.90 4.53 21.60
C ARG A 241 8.88 3.35 21.67
N ASP A 242 10.18 3.64 21.66
CA ASP A 242 11.20 2.61 21.59
C ASP A 242 11.34 1.83 22.91
N GLU A 243 11.19 2.50 24.05
CA GLU A 243 11.11 1.86 25.37
C GLU A 243 9.85 0.98 25.50
N LEU A 244 8.70 1.48 25.03
CA LEU A 244 7.47 0.68 25.01
C LEU A 244 7.65 -0.59 24.19
N ILE A 245 8.21 -0.50 22.98
CA ILE A 245 8.50 -1.66 22.13
C ILE A 245 9.43 -2.64 22.84
N GLY A 246 10.49 -2.15 23.49
CA GLY A 246 11.40 -3.00 24.28
C GLY A 246 10.68 -3.77 25.38
N ARG A 247 9.78 -3.11 26.12
CA ARG A 247 8.97 -3.76 27.17
C ARG A 247 7.98 -4.78 26.59
N LEU A 248 7.34 -4.48 25.46
CA LEU A 248 6.44 -5.41 24.77
C LEU A 248 7.19 -6.67 24.34
N HIS A 249 8.38 -6.53 23.76
CA HIS A 249 9.22 -7.67 23.37
C HIS A 249 9.63 -8.54 24.55
N LEU A 250 10.01 -7.94 25.69
CA LEU A 250 10.33 -8.67 26.90
C LEU A 250 9.15 -9.50 27.45
N ASN A 251 7.92 -9.06 27.13
CA ASN A 251 6.69 -9.78 27.50
C ASN A 251 6.15 -10.68 26.36
N GLY A 252 6.96 -10.97 25.34
CA GLY A 252 6.59 -11.86 24.23
C GLY A 252 5.65 -11.23 23.21
N ILE A 253 5.38 -9.94 23.28
CA ILE A 253 4.50 -9.20 22.35
C ILE A 253 5.35 -8.59 21.24
N ARG A 254 5.15 -9.04 20.00
CA ARG A 254 5.88 -8.52 18.84
C ARG A 254 5.24 -7.23 18.36
N ALA A 255 5.89 -6.10 18.64
CA ALA A 255 5.56 -4.79 18.11
C ALA A 255 6.67 -4.29 17.17
N ARG A 256 6.35 -3.41 16.24
CA ARG A 256 7.28 -2.83 15.26
C ARG A 256 7.14 -1.33 15.19
N ARG A 257 8.24 -0.67 14.85
CA ARG A 257 8.26 0.76 14.55
C ARG A 257 7.85 0.96 13.09
N TYR A 258 6.73 1.59 12.86
CA TYR A 258 6.25 1.94 11.52
C TYR A 258 6.20 3.46 11.36
N PHE A 259 6.89 4.05 10.43
CA PHE A 259 8.01 3.49 9.67
C PHE A 259 9.25 4.21 10.14
N PHE A 260 10.27 3.47 10.51
CA PHE A 260 11.47 4.07 11.07
C PHE A 260 12.71 3.56 10.34
N PRO A 261 13.62 4.48 9.93
CA PRO A 261 13.68 5.93 10.20
C PRO A 261 12.82 6.80 9.27
N GLY A 262 12.02 6.24 8.39
CA GLY A 262 11.30 6.88 7.29
C GLY A 262 12.08 6.78 5.97
N CYS A 263 11.35 6.58 4.85
CA CYS A 263 11.99 6.24 3.57
C CYS A 263 12.94 7.33 3.05
N HIS A 264 12.68 8.61 3.38
CA HIS A 264 13.53 9.75 3.04
C HIS A 264 14.89 9.78 3.76
N LYS A 265 15.13 8.85 4.69
CA LYS A 265 16.37 8.71 5.48
C LYS A 265 17.09 7.37 5.25
N MET A 266 16.62 6.58 4.31
CA MET A 266 17.19 5.27 3.96
C MET A 266 18.11 5.36 2.75
#